data_9ae175860ceff5ee839b9e5e368dc876
#
_entry.id   9ae175860ceff5ee839b9e5e368dc876
#
_cell.length_a   1.000
_cell.length_b   1.000
_cell.length_c   1.000
_cell.angle_alpha   90.00
_cell.angle_beta   90.00
_cell.angle_gamma   90.00
#
_symmetry.space_group_name_H-M   'P 1'
#
loop_
_entity.id
_entity.type
_entity.pdbx_description
1 polymer ?
#
loop_
_entity_poly.entity_id
_entity_poly.type
_entity_poly.pdbx_seq_one_letter_code
_entity_poly.pdbx_strand_id
1 'polypeptide(L)'
;NARTLLVAGDPANGGGRQRGFAAGAGAIDAAGTESGTRERLGDYYLYPLAARTTIADAQQKQVSFLDVQGTPARATYEYVNGWLGSSAEPMSASSVLKFSTSRQGGLGDQLPAGTIRVYMRDARGDPQFIGENRIDHTPMGSSMALRTGEAFDVKVRPTVEQRTRKGADRWETRMRYTLTNARPEAVTVDLAQLGLWGDTRVVQQSLEGRRVSAERMEWSVPVAANGS
;
A
#
# COMPACT_ATOMS: atom_id res chain seq x y z
N ASN A 1 11.95 -34.15 -13.19
CA ASN A 1 12.24 -32.95 -13.97
C ASN A 1 10.93 -32.52 -14.67
N ALA A 2 10.26 -31.50 -14.15
CA ALA A 2 8.94 -31.06 -14.62
C ALA A 2 8.98 -29.61 -15.15
N ARG A 3 8.10 -29.29 -16.09
CA ARG A 3 7.74 -27.91 -16.40
C ARG A 3 6.78 -27.43 -15.32
N THR A 4 7.07 -26.30 -14.72
CA THR A 4 6.23 -25.70 -13.68
C THR A 4 5.64 -24.40 -14.21
N LEU A 5 4.34 -24.22 -13.99
CA LEU A 5 3.59 -23.00 -14.31
C LEU A 5 3.04 -22.46 -13.00
N LEU A 6 3.17 -21.15 -12.79
CA LEU A 6 2.46 -20.43 -11.75
C LEU A 6 1.20 -19.85 -12.37
N VAL A 7 0.06 -20.02 -11.72
CA VAL A 7 -1.22 -19.48 -12.14
C VAL A 7 -1.60 -18.36 -11.18
N ALA A 8 -1.77 -17.15 -11.71
CA ALA A 8 -2.37 -16.05 -10.97
C ALA A 8 -3.85 -15.95 -11.35
N GLY A 9 -4.71 -16.03 -10.36
CA GLY A 9 -6.16 -16.10 -10.46
C GLY A 9 -6.70 -17.13 -9.47
N ASP A 10 -7.98 -17.07 -9.20
CA ASP A 10 -8.66 -18.03 -8.31
C ASP A 10 -9.52 -18.98 -9.17
N PRO A 11 -8.97 -20.10 -9.64
CA PRO A 11 -9.78 -21.09 -10.38
C PRO A 11 -10.83 -21.65 -9.45
N ALA A 12 -12.09 -21.61 -9.88
CA ALA A 12 -13.21 -22.17 -9.15
C ALA A 12 -13.01 -23.68 -8.94
N ASN A 13 -12.47 -24.05 -7.79
CA ASN A 13 -12.38 -25.45 -7.36
C ASN A 13 -13.66 -25.82 -6.61
N GLY A 14 -14.42 -26.76 -7.14
CA GLY A 14 -15.52 -27.38 -6.42
C GLY A 14 -15.03 -28.08 -5.15
N GLY A 15 -15.09 -27.40 -4.03
CA GLY A 15 -15.04 -27.93 -2.67
C GLY A 15 -13.77 -28.68 -2.25
N GLY A 16 -12.79 -27.98 -1.71
CA GLY A 16 -11.68 -28.57 -0.95
C GLY A 16 -11.13 -27.56 0.06
N ARG A 17 -11.20 -27.92 1.35
CA ARG A 17 -10.58 -27.11 2.42
C ARG A 17 -9.08 -26.97 2.18
N GLN A 18 -8.60 -25.77 1.90
CA GLN A 18 -7.17 -25.48 1.92
C GLN A 18 -6.67 -25.57 3.38
N ARG A 19 -5.80 -26.54 3.62
CA ARG A 19 -4.97 -26.57 4.83
C ARG A 19 -3.86 -25.55 4.64
N GLY A 20 -3.77 -24.55 5.53
CA GLY A 20 -2.66 -23.60 5.57
C GLY A 20 -1.33 -24.32 5.79
N PHE A 21 -0.38 -24.08 4.89
CA PHE A 21 0.99 -24.55 5.05
C PHE A 21 1.79 -23.51 5.82
N ALA A 22 2.42 -23.98 6.90
CA ALA A 22 3.39 -23.18 7.65
C ALA A 22 4.66 -22.99 6.78
N ALA A 23 5.12 -21.74 6.65
CA ALA A 23 6.33 -21.42 5.93
C ALA A 23 7.56 -21.88 6.73
N GLY A 24 8.20 -22.96 6.31
CA GLY A 24 9.54 -23.34 6.74
C GLY A 24 10.57 -22.57 5.92
N ALA A 25 11.60 -22.01 6.58
CA ALA A 25 12.72 -21.36 5.93
C ALA A 25 13.56 -22.41 5.16
N GLY A 26 13.36 -22.48 3.86
CA GLY A 26 14.17 -23.31 2.95
C GLY A 26 15.12 -22.43 2.14
N ALA A 27 16.31 -22.97 1.83
CA ALA A 27 17.37 -22.30 1.10
C ALA A 27 16.89 -21.65 -0.21
N ILE A 28 17.28 -20.40 -0.43
CA ILE A 28 16.99 -19.63 -1.63
C ILE A 28 17.95 -20.11 -2.71
N ASP A 29 17.47 -20.89 -3.65
CA ASP A 29 18.19 -21.21 -4.87
C ASP A 29 17.75 -20.24 -5.96
N ALA A 30 18.64 -19.36 -6.38
CA ALA A 30 18.39 -18.35 -7.40
C ALA A 30 18.38 -18.99 -8.78
N ALA A 31 17.34 -19.74 -9.10
CA ALA A 31 17.14 -20.30 -10.43
C ALA A 31 15.86 -19.75 -11.04
N GLY A 32 16.00 -18.86 -11.99
CA GLY A 32 14.94 -18.47 -12.89
C GLY A 32 14.45 -17.05 -12.73
N THR A 33 15.27 -16.14 -13.15
CA THR A 33 14.81 -14.84 -13.64
C THR A 33 14.18 -15.08 -15.01
N GLU A 34 12.90 -14.83 -15.10
CA GLU A 34 12.16 -14.42 -16.25
C GLU A 34 12.70 -14.36 -17.62
N SER A 35 12.23 -15.18 -18.46
CA SER A 35 12.11 -14.91 -19.90
C SER A 35 10.98 -15.72 -20.54
N GLY A 36 10.07 -16.19 -19.75
CA GLY A 36 8.86 -16.81 -20.27
C GLY A 36 7.85 -15.76 -20.72
N THR A 37 7.42 -15.82 -21.98
CA THR A 37 6.27 -15.05 -22.46
C THR A 37 5.06 -15.41 -21.61
N ARG A 38 4.57 -14.45 -20.84
CA ARG A 38 3.35 -14.64 -20.04
C ARG A 38 2.19 -14.90 -20.95
N GLU A 39 1.38 -15.87 -20.62
CA GLU A 39 0.24 -16.26 -21.39
C GLU A 39 -1.04 -15.90 -20.62
N ARG A 40 -1.96 -15.22 -21.29
CA ARG A 40 -3.29 -14.99 -20.77
C ARG A 40 -4.19 -16.14 -21.19
N LEU A 41 -4.75 -16.85 -20.21
CA LEU A 41 -5.71 -17.92 -20.43
C LEU A 41 -7.06 -17.53 -19.82
N GLY A 42 -7.92 -16.90 -20.60
CA GLY A 42 -9.17 -16.33 -20.10
C GLY A 42 -8.91 -15.22 -19.09
N ASP A 43 -9.38 -15.39 -17.86
CA ASP A 43 -9.18 -14.46 -16.74
C ASP A 43 -7.94 -14.79 -15.88
N TYR A 44 -7.15 -15.77 -16.30
CA TYR A 44 -5.94 -16.20 -15.59
C TYR A 44 -4.68 -15.74 -16.30
N TYR A 45 -3.62 -15.60 -15.53
CA TYR A 45 -2.28 -15.37 -16.05
C TYR A 45 -1.37 -16.53 -15.68
N LEU A 46 -0.70 -17.06 -16.69
CA LEU A 46 0.29 -18.12 -16.56
C LEU A 46 1.70 -17.50 -16.56
N TYR A 47 2.48 -17.83 -15.56
CA TYR A 47 3.88 -17.46 -15.44
C TYR A 47 4.72 -18.71 -15.65
N PRO A 48 5.21 -19.00 -16.88
CA PRO A 48 6.07 -20.12 -17.13
C PRO A 48 7.43 -19.88 -16.48
N LEU A 49 7.89 -20.82 -15.69
CA LEU A 49 9.25 -20.78 -15.16
C LEU A 49 10.23 -21.11 -16.28
N ALA A 50 11.27 -20.29 -16.45
CA ALA A 50 12.22 -20.43 -17.55
C ALA A 50 13.00 -21.76 -17.50
N ALA A 51 13.30 -22.25 -16.29
CA ALA A 51 14.02 -23.49 -16.09
C ALA A 51 13.11 -24.63 -15.59
N ARG A 52 13.40 -25.85 -16.08
CA ARG A 52 12.80 -27.03 -15.47
C ARG A 52 13.36 -27.19 -14.07
N THR A 53 12.50 -27.52 -13.13
CA THR A 53 12.90 -27.75 -11.74
C THR A 53 12.56 -29.14 -11.30
N THR A 54 13.37 -29.70 -10.42
CA THR A 54 13.12 -30.99 -9.76
C THR A 54 12.73 -30.69 -8.31
N ILE A 55 11.61 -31.26 -7.87
CA ILE A 55 11.15 -31.21 -6.49
C ILE A 55 11.17 -32.67 -6.01
N ALA A 56 11.96 -32.95 -4.98
CA ALA A 56 11.99 -34.26 -4.36
C ALA A 56 10.75 -34.48 -3.48
N ASP A 57 10.51 -35.71 -3.06
CA ASP A 57 9.43 -36.02 -2.15
C ASP A 57 9.58 -35.26 -0.83
N ALA A 58 8.49 -34.68 -0.35
CA ALA A 58 8.43 -33.81 0.84
C ALA A 58 9.32 -32.55 0.80
N GLN A 59 9.82 -32.15 -0.37
CA GLN A 59 10.61 -30.93 -0.56
C GLN A 59 9.71 -29.74 -0.92
N GLN A 60 9.93 -28.60 -0.27
CA GLN A 60 9.39 -27.30 -0.67
C GLN A 60 10.50 -26.52 -1.40
N LYS A 61 10.19 -25.96 -2.57
CA LYS A 61 11.12 -25.15 -3.34
C LYS A 61 10.51 -23.79 -3.62
N GLN A 62 11.27 -22.74 -3.36
CA GLN A 62 10.91 -21.37 -3.69
C GLN A 62 11.60 -20.98 -5.00
N VAL A 63 10.85 -20.38 -5.92
CA VAL A 63 11.35 -19.97 -7.24
C VAL A 63 10.96 -18.52 -7.50
N SER A 64 11.85 -17.76 -8.14
CA SER A 64 11.55 -16.42 -8.63
C SER A 64 10.72 -16.52 -9.92
N PHE A 65 9.72 -15.67 -10.06
CA PHE A 65 8.89 -15.55 -11.27
C PHE A 65 8.83 -14.12 -11.82
N LEU A 66 9.27 -13.13 -11.04
CA LEU A 66 9.28 -11.72 -11.38
C LEU A 66 10.51 -11.06 -10.79
N ASP A 67 11.35 -10.46 -11.62
CA ASP A 67 12.49 -9.61 -11.22
C ASP A 67 12.46 -8.34 -12.07
N VAL A 68 12.05 -7.22 -11.49
CA VAL A 68 11.98 -5.91 -12.15
C VAL A 68 12.79 -4.91 -11.35
N GLN A 69 13.71 -4.23 -12.04
CA GLN A 69 14.55 -3.21 -11.44
C GLN A 69 14.13 -1.81 -11.90
N GLY A 70 14.37 -0.82 -11.04
CA GLY A 70 14.13 0.58 -11.40
C GLY A 70 12.66 0.99 -11.43
N THR A 71 11.74 0.22 -10.82
CA THR A 71 10.35 0.64 -10.69
C THR A 71 10.27 1.93 -9.87
N PRO A 72 9.73 3.04 -10.44
CA PRO A 72 9.56 4.27 -9.70
C PRO A 72 8.62 4.07 -8.52
N ALA A 73 9.08 4.44 -7.34
CA ALA A 73 8.29 4.39 -6.12
C ALA A 73 8.46 5.69 -5.33
N ARG A 74 7.39 6.14 -4.70
CA ARG A 74 7.38 7.34 -3.86
C ARG A 74 7.06 6.99 -2.42
N ALA A 75 7.93 7.36 -1.50
CA ALA A 75 7.63 7.35 -0.09
C ALA A 75 6.76 8.59 0.26
N THR A 76 5.70 8.38 1.00
CA THR A 76 4.78 9.43 1.47
C THR A 76 4.28 9.09 2.87
N TYR A 77 3.56 10.02 3.48
CA TYR A 77 2.92 9.82 4.77
C TYR A 77 1.41 9.91 4.61
N GLU A 78 0.68 9.05 5.27
CA GLU A 78 -0.78 9.08 5.27
C GLU A 78 -1.32 9.21 6.68
N TYR A 79 -2.33 10.05 6.85
CA TYR A 79 -3.10 10.13 8.07
C TYR A 79 -4.60 10.11 7.76
N VAL A 80 -5.33 9.24 8.42
CA VAL A 80 -6.77 9.09 8.22
C VAL A 80 -7.48 9.47 9.51
N ASN A 81 -8.26 10.54 9.47
CA ASN A 81 -9.20 10.88 10.52
C ASN A 81 -10.55 10.23 10.23
N GLY A 82 -10.92 9.23 11.03
CA GLY A 82 -12.13 8.43 10.80
C GLY A 82 -13.45 9.19 11.08
N TRP A 83 -13.38 10.28 11.84
CA TRP A 83 -14.55 11.01 12.31
C TRP A 83 -14.21 12.50 12.53
N LEU A 84 -15.23 13.38 12.55
CA LEU A 84 -15.10 14.81 12.90
C LEU A 84 -14.89 14.99 14.42
N GLY A 85 -13.75 14.51 14.92
CA GLY A 85 -13.38 14.53 16.33
C GLY A 85 -11.96 15.03 16.57
N SER A 86 -11.65 15.34 17.84
CA SER A 86 -10.32 15.75 18.29
C SER A 86 -9.53 14.55 18.82
N SER A 87 -8.22 14.59 18.65
CA SER A 87 -7.28 13.77 19.43
C SER A 87 -6.63 14.62 20.52
N ALA A 88 -6.51 14.06 21.72
CA ALA A 88 -5.80 14.73 22.82
C ALA A 88 -4.32 14.91 22.48
N GLU A 89 -3.69 13.86 21.94
CA GLU A 89 -2.28 13.82 21.59
C GLU A 89 -2.08 13.77 20.07
N PRO A 90 -0.93 14.27 19.58
CA PRO A 90 -0.53 14.07 18.19
C PRO A 90 -0.33 12.58 17.87
N MET A 91 -0.93 12.12 16.78
CA MET A 91 -0.87 10.74 16.32
C MET A 91 0.15 10.60 15.19
N SER A 92 0.84 9.46 15.13
CA SER A 92 1.77 9.17 14.04
C SER A 92 1.04 9.05 12.70
N ALA A 93 1.62 9.64 11.66
CA ALA A 93 1.24 9.32 10.29
C ALA A 93 1.77 7.93 9.91
N SER A 94 1.11 7.23 9.02
CA SER A 94 1.62 5.98 8.45
C SER A 94 2.63 6.27 7.35
N SER A 95 3.78 5.62 7.37
CA SER A 95 4.71 5.59 6.24
C SER A 95 4.16 4.69 5.15
N VAL A 96 4.11 5.19 3.91
CA VAL A 96 3.53 4.47 2.78
C VAL A 96 4.44 4.56 1.57
N LEU A 97 4.69 3.43 0.92
CA LEU A 97 5.37 3.35 -0.35
C LEU A 97 4.34 3.21 -1.47
N LYS A 98 4.29 4.20 -2.37
CA LYS A 98 3.36 4.22 -3.52
C LYS A 98 4.10 3.93 -4.82
N PHE A 99 3.58 3.03 -5.62
CA PHE A 99 4.06 2.72 -6.97
C PHE A 99 2.91 2.26 -7.86
N SER A 100 3.18 2.11 -9.15
CA SER A 100 2.21 1.62 -10.12
C SER A 100 2.62 0.28 -10.71
N THR A 101 1.65 -0.56 -11.05
CA THR A 101 1.87 -1.79 -11.82
C THR A 101 1.76 -1.55 -13.34
N SER A 102 1.57 -0.29 -13.79
CA SER A 102 1.47 0.07 -15.21
C SER A 102 2.79 -0.13 -15.96
N ARG A 103 2.73 -0.27 -17.29
CA ARG A 103 3.92 -0.31 -18.15
C ARG A 103 4.63 1.04 -18.24
N GLN A 104 3.88 2.13 -18.19
CA GLN A 104 4.42 3.48 -18.31
C GLN A 104 4.76 4.03 -16.92
N GLY A 105 6.02 3.90 -16.52
CA GLY A 105 6.50 4.43 -15.25
C GLY A 105 6.11 3.59 -14.02
N GLY A 106 5.91 2.31 -14.19
CA GLY A 106 5.58 1.37 -13.12
C GLY A 106 6.30 0.05 -13.24
N LEU A 107 5.79 -0.96 -12.54
CA LEU A 107 6.30 -2.32 -12.54
C LEU A 107 6.20 -3.00 -13.93
N GLY A 108 5.21 -2.62 -14.72
CA GLY A 108 4.96 -3.20 -16.05
C GLY A 108 4.29 -4.57 -16.03
N ASP A 109 3.71 -4.96 -14.89
CA ASP A 109 3.17 -6.29 -14.69
C ASP A 109 2.00 -6.33 -13.71
N GLN A 110 1.23 -7.40 -13.76
CA GLN A 110 0.28 -7.78 -12.74
C GLN A 110 0.96 -8.53 -11.59
N LEU A 111 0.38 -8.49 -10.41
CA LEU A 111 0.87 -9.21 -9.24
C LEU A 111 -0.15 -10.26 -8.79
N PRO A 112 0.26 -11.49 -8.55
CA PRO A 112 -0.60 -12.49 -7.89
C PRO A 112 -0.87 -12.09 -6.45
N ALA A 113 -1.96 -12.60 -5.88
CA ALA A 113 -2.24 -12.45 -4.46
C ALA A 113 -1.12 -13.05 -3.61
N GLY A 114 -0.76 -12.36 -2.55
CA GLY A 114 0.32 -12.82 -1.68
C GLY A 114 0.78 -11.76 -0.68
N THR A 115 1.94 -12.00 -0.09
CA THR A 115 2.56 -11.07 0.85
C THR A 115 3.76 -10.39 0.19
N ILE A 116 3.71 -9.05 0.14
CA ILE A 116 4.84 -8.22 -0.28
C ILE A 116 5.62 -7.83 0.97
N ARG A 117 6.92 -8.11 0.98
CA ARG A 117 7.85 -7.63 2.01
C ARG A 117 8.70 -6.50 1.45
N VAL A 118 8.80 -5.44 2.23
CA VAL A 118 9.55 -4.24 1.86
C VAL A 118 10.84 -4.19 2.65
N TYR A 119 11.95 -4.01 1.93
CA TYR A 119 13.28 -3.85 2.51
C TYR A 119 13.87 -2.54 2.05
N MET A 120 14.58 -1.87 2.94
CA MET A 120 15.36 -0.67 2.64
C MET A 120 16.83 -0.94 2.94
N ARG A 121 17.73 -0.41 2.09
CA ARG A 121 19.16 -0.54 2.35
C ARG A 121 19.59 0.46 3.41
N ASP A 122 20.33 -0.02 4.41
CA ASP A 122 20.96 0.85 5.40
C ASP A 122 22.20 1.58 4.82
N ALA A 123 22.87 2.37 5.64
CA ALA A 123 24.06 3.13 5.22
C ALA A 123 25.23 2.23 4.77
N ARG A 124 25.23 0.94 5.11
CA ARG A 124 26.23 -0.04 4.69
C ARG A 124 25.81 -0.77 3.41
N GLY A 125 24.57 -0.57 2.96
CA GLY A 125 23.98 -1.24 1.82
C GLY A 125 23.25 -2.54 2.14
N ASP A 126 23.14 -2.91 3.43
CA ASP A 126 22.47 -4.13 3.86
C ASP A 126 20.95 -3.97 3.85
N PRO A 127 20.19 -4.97 3.38
CA PRO A 127 18.74 -4.91 3.36
C PRO A 127 18.15 -5.05 4.76
N GLN A 128 17.41 -4.04 5.21
CA GLN A 128 16.67 -4.03 6.46
C GLN A 128 15.18 -4.15 6.18
N PHE A 129 14.52 -5.10 6.84
CA PHE A 129 13.06 -5.27 6.74
C PHE A 129 12.35 -4.07 7.37
N ILE A 130 11.44 -3.44 6.62
CA ILE A 130 10.69 -2.27 7.10
C ILE A 130 9.18 -2.46 7.11
N GLY A 131 8.67 -3.56 6.56
CA GLY A 131 7.24 -3.86 6.64
C GLY A 131 6.79 -4.90 5.63
N GLU A 132 5.59 -5.41 5.85
CA GLU A 132 4.94 -6.34 4.93
C GLU A 132 3.46 -5.98 4.75
N ASN A 133 2.93 -6.31 3.56
CA ASN A 133 1.53 -6.11 3.23
C ASN A 133 1.00 -7.31 2.47
N ARG A 134 -0.21 -7.74 2.81
CA ARG A 134 -0.94 -8.68 2.00
C ARG A 134 -1.64 -7.94 0.87
N ILE A 135 -1.52 -8.47 -0.33
CA ILE A 135 -2.20 -7.96 -1.52
C ILE A 135 -3.10 -9.04 -2.13
N ASP A 136 -4.17 -8.61 -2.74
CA ASP A 136 -4.99 -9.43 -3.62
C ASP A 136 -4.41 -9.46 -5.04
N HIS A 137 -4.99 -10.29 -5.92
CA HIS A 137 -4.64 -10.28 -7.34
C HIS A 137 -4.76 -8.86 -7.90
N THR A 138 -3.64 -8.30 -8.30
CA THR A 138 -3.53 -6.89 -8.70
C THR A 138 -3.24 -6.80 -10.18
N PRO A 139 -4.19 -6.31 -11.00
CA PRO A 139 -3.99 -6.15 -12.43
C PRO A 139 -2.88 -5.17 -12.77
N MET A 140 -2.29 -5.32 -13.96
CA MET A 140 -1.41 -4.29 -14.51
C MET A 140 -2.19 -2.97 -14.71
N GLY A 141 -1.56 -1.83 -14.37
CA GLY A 141 -2.17 -0.51 -14.42
C GLY A 141 -2.77 -0.05 -13.08
N SER A 142 -2.68 -0.87 -12.04
CA SER A 142 -3.13 -0.52 -10.69
C SER A 142 -2.16 0.42 -9.98
N SER A 143 -2.71 1.27 -9.08
CA SER A 143 -1.92 2.04 -8.12
C SER A 143 -1.81 1.26 -6.82
N MET A 144 -0.59 1.08 -6.35
CA MET A 144 -0.27 0.36 -5.12
C MET A 144 0.14 1.32 -4.01
N ALA A 145 -0.28 1.03 -2.78
CA ALA A 145 0.12 1.75 -1.58
C ALA A 145 0.44 0.71 -0.48
N LEU A 146 1.71 0.56 -0.15
CA LEU A 146 2.19 -0.38 0.85
C LEU A 146 2.54 0.36 2.13
N ARG A 147 1.86 0.06 3.23
CA ARG A 147 2.21 0.61 4.54
C ARG A 147 3.45 -0.09 5.06
N THR A 148 4.46 0.70 5.44
CA THR A 148 5.73 0.19 5.98
C THR A 148 5.89 0.43 7.48
N GLY A 149 4.89 1.04 8.13
CA GLY A 149 4.87 1.28 9.56
C GLY A 149 4.35 2.66 9.91
N GLU A 150 4.50 3.04 11.18
CA GLU A 150 4.16 4.39 11.66
C GLU A 150 5.40 5.29 11.62
N ALA A 151 5.19 6.54 11.19
CA ALA A 151 6.25 7.53 11.19
C ALA A 151 6.52 8.02 12.61
N PHE A 152 7.76 7.95 13.03
CA PHE A 152 8.17 8.48 14.34
C PHE A 152 8.14 10.02 14.36
N ASP A 153 8.63 10.62 13.28
CA ASP A 153 8.91 12.06 13.20
C ASP A 153 7.80 12.88 12.54
N VAL A 154 6.74 12.24 12.03
CA VAL A 154 5.63 12.92 11.34
C VAL A 154 4.34 12.65 12.10
N LYS A 155 3.81 13.71 12.70
CA LYS A 155 2.62 13.62 13.55
C LYS A 155 1.50 14.51 13.04
N VAL A 156 0.27 14.10 13.31
CA VAL A 156 -0.95 14.84 12.99
C VAL A 156 -1.85 14.91 14.21
N ARG A 157 -2.33 16.10 14.53
CA ARG A 157 -3.31 16.31 15.59
C ARG A 157 -4.59 16.94 15.03
N PRO A 158 -5.68 16.19 14.92
CA PRO A 158 -6.99 16.75 14.60
C PRO A 158 -7.59 17.44 15.84
N THR A 159 -8.22 18.59 15.64
CA THR A 159 -8.89 19.35 16.68
C THR A 159 -10.21 19.89 16.14
N VAL A 160 -11.29 19.68 16.88
CA VAL A 160 -12.55 20.37 16.65
C VAL A 160 -12.46 21.76 17.29
N GLU A 161 -12.31 22.80 16.49
CA GLU A 161 -12.25 24.17 17.00
C GLU A 161 -13.64 24.69 17.40
N GLN A 162 -14.64 24.31 16.61
CA GLN A 162 -16.00 24.75 16.83
C GLN A 162 -16.99 23.74 16.27
N ARG A 163 -18.09 23.54 17.00
CA ARG A 163 -19.25 22.80 16.52
C ARG A 163 -20.51 23.56 16.86
N THR A 164 -21.23 24.02 15.85
CA THR A 164 -22.40 24.88 16.01
C THR A 164 -23.60 24.21 15.36
N ARG A 165 -24.71 24.16 16.09
CA ARG A 165 -25.98 23.70 15.55
C ARG A 165 -26.60 24.83 14.71
N LYS A 166 -26.91 24.55 13.45
CA LYS A 166 -27.53 25.50 12.49
C LYS A 166 -28.98 25.21 12.20
N GLY A 167 -29.54 24.13 12.72
CA GLY A 167 -30.93 23.71 12.54
C GLY A 167 -31.25 22.46 13.33
N ALA A 168 -32.44 21.88 13.13
CA ALA A 168 -32.87 20.68 13.86
C ALA A 168 -31.87 19.53 13.69
N ASP A 169 -31.44 19.26 12.44
CA ASP A 169 -30.56 18.16 12.09
C ASP A 169 -29.28 18.65 11.33
N ARG A 170 -28.97 19.95 11.48
CA ARG A 170 -27.87 20.57 10.76
C ARG A 170 -26.83 21.12 11.71
N TRP A 171 -25.57 20.68 11.46
CA TRP A 171 -24.41 21.11 12.24
C TRP A 171 -23.31 21.64 11.31
N GLU A 172 -22.59 22.62 11.80
CA GLU A 172 -21.36 23.12 11.21
C GLU A 172 -20.20 22.80 12.14
N THR A 173 -19.17 22.10 11.62
CA THR A 173 -18.01 21.72 12.41
C THR A 173 -16.77 22.30 11.74
N ARG A 174 -15.96 23.05 12.51
CA ARG A 174 -14.66 23.55 12.10
C ARG A 174 -13.59 22.64 12.67
N MET A 175 -12.82 22.03 11.78
CA MET A 175 -11.69 21.18 12.11
C MET A 175 -10.37 21.91 11.83
N ARG A 176 -9.41 21.75 12.73
CA ARG A 176 -8.00 22.09 12.51
C ARG A 176 -7.16 20.83 12.54
N TYR A 177 -6.25 20.71 11.59
CA TYR A 177 -5.23 19.65 11.57
C TYR A 177 -3.88 20.32 11.75
N THR A 178 -3.20 20.02 12.85
CA THR A 178 -1.81 20.45 13.05
C THR A 178 -0.90 19.30 12.68
N LEU A 179 -0.06 19.51 11.66
CA LEU A 179 0.91 18.54 11.18
C LEU A 179 2.30 18.98 11.63
N THR A 180 3.09 18.07 12.15
CA THR A 180 4.48 18.35 12.55
C THR A 180 5.43 17.37 11.87
N ASN A 181 6.56 17.87 11.43
CA ASN A 181 7.62 17.12 10.79
C ASN A 181 8.95 17.42 11.50
N ALA A 182 9.47 16.46 12.26
CA ALA A 182 10.77 16.58 12.93
C ALA A 182 11.95 16.08 12.06
N ARG A 183 11.68 15.75 10.78
CA ARG A 183 12.72 15.33 9.82
C ARG A 183 13.46 16.52 9.24
N PRO A 184 14.74 16.34 8.88
CA PRO A 184 15.53 17.40 8.22
C PRO A 184 15.09 17.66 6.76
N GLU A 185 14.21 16.81 6.19
CA GLU A 185 13.65 17.01 4.85
C GLU A 185 12.18 17.42 4.94
N ALA A 186 11.74 18.24 3.97
CA ALA A 186 10.33 18.51 3.78
C ALA A 186 9.58 17.24 3.37
N VAL A 187 8.36 17.06 3.87
CA VAL A 187 7.52 15.90 3.58
C VAL A 187 6.15 16.33 3.06
N THR A 188 5.47 15.40 2.40
CA THR A 188 4.04 15.57 2.07
C THR A 188 3.25 14.54 2.85
N VAL A 189 2.19 15.00 3.53
CA VAL A 189 1.25 14.14 4.24
C VAL A 189 -0.06 14.12 3.47
N ASP A 190 -0.49 12.94 3.05
CA ASP A 190 -1.81 12.72 2.46
C ASP A 190 -2.81 12.56 3.61
N LEU A 191 -3.51 13.65 3.92
CA LEU A 191 -4.51 13.73 4.98
C LEU A 191 -5.87 13.33 4.43
N ALA A 192 -6.52 12.36 5.03
CA ALA A 192 -7.87 11.95 4.70
C ALA A 192 -8.84 12.20 5.86
N GLN A 193 -9.97 12.82 5.56
CA GLN A 193 -11.12 12.91 6.46
C GLN A 193 -12.22 11.99 5.97
N LEU A 194 -12.62 11.05 6.82
CA LEU A 194 -13.78 10.20 6.66
C LEU A 194 -14.96 10.71 7.46
N GLY A 195 -16.09 10.00 7.39
CA GLY A 195 -17.30 10.34 8.16
C GLY A 195 -18.09 11.53 7.60
N LEU A 196 -17.95 11.81 6.31
CA LEU A 196 -18.69 12.85 5.60
C LEU A 196 -19.98 12.27 5.00
N TRP A 197 -20.80 11.66 5.84
CA TRP A 197 -22.02 10.95 5.39
C TRP A 197 -23.15 11.90 4.97
N GLY A 198 -24.06 11.36 4.18
CA GLY A 198 -25.28 12.05 3.76
C GLY A 198 -24.96 13.35 3.03
N ASP A 199 -25.61 14.42 3.44
CA ASP A 199 -25.46 15.77 2.84
C ASP A 199 -24.26 16.57 3.36
N THR A 200 -23.30 15.93 4.04
CA THR A 200 -22.13 16.62 4.57
C THR A 200 -21.29 17.20 3.44
N ARG A 201 -21.02 18.51 3.52
CA ARG A 201 -20.22 19.26 2.53
C ARG A 201 -19.10 20.01 3.22
N VAL A 202 -17.94 20.02 2.59
CA VAL A 202 -16.87 20.95 2.96
C VAL A 202 -17.20 22.30 2.33
N VAL A 203 -17.48 23.31 3.17
CA VAL A 203 -17.89 24.65 2.71
C VAL A 203 -16.73 25.64 2.68
N GLN A 204 -15.68 25.37 3.45
CA GLN A 204 -14.46 26.19 3.49
C GLN A 204 -13.25 25.30 3.79
N GLN A 205 -12.14 25.58 3.16
CA GLN A 205 -10.87 24.88 3.37
C GLN A 205 -9.69 25.84 3.13
N SER A 206 -8.62 25.67 3.89
CA SER A 206 -7.39 26.47 3.76
C SER A 206 -6.46 25.96 2.65
N LEU A 207 -6.56 24.69 2.30
CA LEU A 207 -5.86 24.05 1.20
C LEU A 207 -6.90 23.33 0.36
N GLU A 208 -6.77 23.37 -0.96
CA GLU A 208 -7.69 22.69 -1.84
C GLU A 208 -7.55 21.17 -1.71
N GLY A 209 -8.66 20.51 -1.40
CA GLY A 209 -8.76 19.07 -1.27
C GLY A 209 -9.59 18.43 -2.37
N ARG A 210 -9.43 17.15 -2.54
CA ARG A 210 -10.17 16.34 -3.51
C ARG A 210 -11.18 15.45 -2.81
N ARG A 211 -12.45 15.49 -3.24
CA ARG A 211 -13.44 14.51 -2.79
C ARG A 211 -13.23 13.20 -3.55
N VAL A 212 -12.88 12.15 -2.81
CA VAL A 212 -12.55 10.83 -3.37
C VAL A 212 -13.76 9.91 -3.40
N SER A 213 -14.64 10.06 -2.41
CA SER A 213 -15.93 9.35 -2.36
C SER A 213 -16.99 10.21 -1.67
N ALA A 214 -18.21 9.68 -1.56
CA ALA A 214 -19.30 10.34 -0.82
C ALA A 214 -18.90 10.67 0.62
N GLU A 215 -18.04 9.87 1.25
CA GLU A 215 -17.69 9.94 2.66
C GLU A 215 -16.26 10.41 2.93
N ARG A 216 -15.46 10.65 1.87
CA ARG A 216 -14.01 10.89 2.00
C ARG A 216 -13.53 12.11 1.23
N MET A 217 -12.83 13.00 1.93
CA MET A 217 -12.02 14.08 1.37
C MET A 217 -10.54 13.81 1.64
N GLU A 218 -9.68 14.22 0.72
CA GLU A 218 -8.23 14.11 0.83
C GLU A 218 -7.54 15.43 0.50
N TRP A 219 -6.45 15.69 1.22
CA TRP A 219 -5.55 16.83 1.01
C TRP A 219 -4.10 16.35 1.01
N SER A 220 -3.30 16.81 0.06
CA SER A 220 -1.86 16.62 0.08
C SER A 220 -1.21 17.84 0.73
N VAL A 221 -0.81 17.70 1.99
CA VAL A 221 -0.32 18.79 2.82
C VAL A 221 1.21 18.78 2.84
N PRO A 222 1.87 19.80 2.26
CA PRO A 222 3.32 19.94 2.39
C PRO A 222 3.66 20.42 3.80
N VAL A 223 4.67 19.80 4.42
CA VAL A 223 5.19 20.19 5.74
C VAL A 223 6.70 20.40 5.61
N ALA A 224 7.16 21.60 5.96
CA ALA A 224 8.56 21.94 5.87
C ALA A 224 9.44 21.05 6.76
N ALA A 225 10.73 21.01 6.46
CA ALA A 225 11.73 20.35 7.32
C ALA A 225 11.72 20.99 8.72
N ASN A 226 11.72 20.17 9.77
CA ASN A 226 11.65 20.62 11.18
C ASN A 226 10.53 21.63 11.44
N GLY A 227 9.38 21.48 10.75
CA GLY A 227 8.31 22.47 10.71
C GLY A 227 6.91 21.91 11.08
N SER A 228 5.96 22.84 11.03
CA SER A 228 4.55 22.55 11.25
C SER A 228 3.66 23.39 10.34
#